data_fee78f5b78eb32b46606dac3ff835606
#
_entry.id   fee78f5b78eb32b46606dac3ff835606
#
_cell.length_a   1.000
_cell.length_b   1.000
_cell.length_c   1.000
_cell.angle_alpha   90.00
_cell.angle_beta   90.00
_cell.angle_gamma   90.00
#
_symmetry.space_group_name_H-M   'P 1'
#
loop_
_entity.id
_entity.type
_entity.pdbx_description
1 polymer ?
#
loop_
_entity_poly.entity_id
_entity_poly.type
_entity_poly.pdbx_seq_one_letter_code
_entity_poly.pdbx_strand_id
1 'polypeptide(L)'
;MSEFYLSDGKSFTVIPAMTAQENSADTIDDLIAKLVNRPPSLGSCMFNQSKEKRLSFTGGSWYNYLYVPHRTGIGGDSYKYGNLLLFPMTGRGKAYRVTYSNGSVISVEEFYTNAYPPSKSAVGLGNVDNTADSSKSVKYAASAGNASSANYATKAGSADNEYSVMVQSTKPTDSRCKLWIKI
;
A
#
# COMPACT_ATOMS: atom_id res chain seq x y z
N MET A 1 -15.31 -8.45 38.36
CA MET A 1 -13.95 -8.01 38.03
C MET A 1 -13.15 -8.21 39.32
N SER A 2 -12.05 -8.89 39.26
CA SER A 2 -11.18 -9.07 40.45
C SER A 2 -10.16 -7.94 40.47
N GLU A 3 -10.22 -7.12 41.48
CA GLU A 3 -9.21 -6.09 41.70
C GLU A 3 -8.13 -6.66 42.64
N PHE A 4 -6.90 -6.41 42.27
CA PHE A 4 -5.74 -6.76 43.08
C PHE A 4 -5.09 -5.48 43.58
N TYR A 5 -4.77 -5.41 44.84
CA TYR A 5 -4.14 -4.24 45.45
C TYR A 5 -2.67 -4.58 45.74
N LEU A 6 -1.81 -3.64 45.37
CA LEU A 6 -0.40 -3.69 45.74
C LEU A 6 -0.21 -3.15 47.18
N SER A 7 0.90 -3.50 47.81
CA SER A 7 1.22 -3.01 49.13
C SER A 7 1.35 -1.49 49.26
N ASP A 8 1.52 -0.79 48.13
CA ASP A 8 1.57 0.67 48.06
C ASP A 8 0.19 1.34 47.87
N GLY A 9 -0.87 0.57 47.96
CA GLY A 9 -2.24 1.03 47.80
C GLY A 9 -2.71 1.19 46.38
N LYS A 10 -1.88 0.89 45.37
CA LYS A 10 -2.29 0.89 43.96
C LYS A 10 -3.04 -0.38 43.63
N SER A 11 -4.03 -0.27 42.79
CA SER A 11 -4.78 -1.41 42.25
C SER A 11 -4.46 -1.63 40.77
N PHE A 12 -4.59 -2.86 40.33
CA PHE A 12 -4.62 -3.22 38.90
C PHE A 12 -5.80 -4.13 38.61
N THR A 13 -6.38 -3.95 37.46
CA THR A 13 -7.50 -4.78 37.02
C THR A 13 -6.99 -5.86 36.09
N VAL A 14 -7.32 -7.11 36.41
CA VAL A 14 -7.05 -8.21 35.51
C VAL A 14 -8.08 -8.19 34.38
N ILE A 15 -7.62 -8.20 33.14
CA ILE A 15 -8.46 -8.36 31.98
C ILE A 15 -8.92 -9.81 31.90
N PRO A 16 -10.21 -10.13 32.11
CA PRO A 16 -10.70 -11.48 32.08
C PRO A 16 -10.64 -12.05 30.66
N ALA A 17 -10.18 -13.27 30.52
CA ALA A 17 -10.35 -14.02 29.29
C ALA A 17 -11.82 -14.43 29.15
N MET A 18 -12.34 -14.45 27.93
CA MET A 18 -13.65 -15.04 27.66
C MET A 18 -13.60 -16.57 27.74
N THR A 19 -14.71 -17.16 28.15
CA THR A 19 -14.85 -18.62 28.13
C THR A 19 -14.91 -19.16 26.70
N ALA A 20 -14.58 -20.43 26.50
CA ALA A 20 -14.57 -21.04 25.18
C ALA A 20 -15.91 -20.95 24.44
N GLN A 21 -17.03 -20.97 25.19
CA GLN A 21 -18.38 -20.89 24.62
C GLN A 21 -18.73 -19.48 24.10
N GLU A 22 -18.06 -18.45 24.61
CA GLU A 22 -18.23 -17.07 24.17
C GLU A 22 -17.31 -16.72 22.99
N ASN A 23 -16.36 -17.59 22.67
CA ASN A 23 -15.33 -17.37 21.65
C ASN A 23 -15.79 -17.70 20.23
N SER A 24 -16.98 -18.27 20.03
CA SER A 24 -17.53 -18.51 18.69
C SER A 24 -18.40 -17.34 18.24
N ALA A 25 -18.08 -16.77 17.11
CA ALA A 25 -18.91 -15.76 16.43
C ALA A 25 -18.76 -15.97 14.93
N ASP A 26 -19.85 -15.89 14.20
CA ASP A 26 -19.81 -16.04 12.74
C ASP A 26 -19.14 -14.83 12.06
N THR A 27 -19.37 -13.65 12.65
CA THR A 27 -18.88 -12.37 12.13
C THR A 27 -18.28 -11.50 13.22
N ILE A 28 -17.60 -10.43 12.82
CA ILE A 28 -17.11 -9.41 13.76
C ILE A 28 -18.27 -8.75 14.50
N ASP A 29 -19.39 -8.53 13.84
CA ASP A 29 -20.59 -7.93 14.47
C ASP A 29 -21.13 -8.83 15.57
N ASP A 30 -21.17 -10.15 15.35
CA ASP A 30 -21.58 -11.11 16.37
C ASP A 30 -20.65 -11.11 17.59
N LEU A 31 -19.33 -10.97 17.35
CA LEU A 31 -18.38 -10.86 18.43
C LEU A 31 -18.56 -9.56 19.21
N ILE A 32 -18.71 -8.43 18.53
CA ILE A 32 -18.93 -7.13 19.18
C ILE A 32 -20.24 -7.13 19.95
N ALA A 33 -21.31 -7.70 19.44
CA ALA A 33 -22.57 -7.84 20.16
C ALA A 33 -22.43 -8.60 21.49
N LYS A 34 -21.52 -9.57 21.56
CA LYS A 34 -21.19 -10.29 22.80
C LYS A 34 -20.31 -9.48 23.75
N LEU A 35 -19.48 -8.58 23.23
CA LEU A 35 -18.50 -7.81 23.98
C LEU A 35 -19.01 -6.45 24.45
N VAL A 36 -19.99 -5.86 23.78
CA VAL A 36 -20.40 -4.44 23.93
C VAL A 36 -20.80 -4.03 25.36
N ASN A 37 -21.14 -4.98 26.22
CA ASN A 37 -21.48 -4.72 27.62
C ASN A 37 -20.42 -5.29 28.60
N ARG A 38 -19.22 -5.58 28.11
CA ARG A 38 -18.15 -6.19 28.91
C ARG A 38 -17.00 -5.21 29.16
N PRO A 39 -16.26 -5.40 30.23
CA PRO A 39 -15.00 -4.70 30.44
C PRO A 39 -13.97 -5.11 29.38
N PRO A 40 -12.82 -4.40 29.32
CA PRO A 40 -11.70 -4.82 28.49
C PRO A 40 -11.43 -6.30 28.65
N SER A 41 -11.28 -7.03 27.55
CA SER A 41 -11.15 -8.49 27.59
C SER A 41 -10.25 -9.02 26.46
N LEU A 42 -9.64 -10.19 26.76
CA LEU A 42 -8.84 -10.96 25.81
C LEU A 42 -9.57 -12.26 25.52
N GLY A 43 -9.39 -12.78 24.32
CA GLY A 43 -9.92 -14.09 23.97
C GLY A 43 -9.52 -14.53 22.58
N SER A 44 -10.09 -15.66 22.18
CA SER A 44 -9.94 -16.18 20.82
C SER A 44 -11.31 -16.38 20.21
N CYS A 45 -11.43 -16.14 18.93
CA CYS A 45 -12.67 -16.30 18.18
C CYS A 45 -12.41 -16.94 16.82
N MET A 46 -13.31 -17.83 16.42
CA MET A 46 -13.33 -18.40 15.08
C MET A 46 -14.43 -17.71 14.28
N PHE A 47 -14.06 -17.08 13.17
CA PHE A 47 -15.01 -16.49 12.25
C PHE A 47 -15.41 -17.44 11.13
N ASN A 48 -16.64 -17.32 10.66
CA ASN A 48 -17.15 -18.07 9.52
C ASN A 48 -16.75 -17.36 8.22
N GLN A 49 -15.84 -17.94 7.43
CA GLN A 49 -15.36 -17.38 6.17
C GLN A 49 -16.48 -17.09 5.14
N SER A 50 -17.57 -17.84 5.18
CA SER A 50 -18.70 -17.61 4.26
C SER A 50 -19.52 -16.38 4.63
N LYS A 51 -19.52 -15.97 5.91
CA LYS A 51 -20.27 -14.84 6.46
C LYS A 51 -19.42 -13.60 6.68
N GLU A 52 -18.22 -13.75 7.27
CA GLU A 52 -17.31 -12.63 7.48
C GLU A 52 -16.44 -12.38 6.24
N LYS A 53 -16.75 -11.33 5.49
CA LYS A 53 -16.07 -10.98 4.23
C LYS A 53 -15.05 -9.85 4.35
N ARG A 54 -15.00 -9.16 5.49
CA ARG A 54 -14.08 -8.05 5.74
C ARG A 54 -12.68 -8.51 6.12
N LEU A 55 -12.56 -9.77 6.56
CA LEU A 55 -11.28 -10.36 6.92
C LEU A 55 -10.75 -11.22 5.77
N SER A 56 -9.47 -11.08 5.45
CA SER A 56 -8.79 -11.95 4.50
C SER A 56 -8.17 -13.13 5.22
N PHE A 57 -8.66 -14.34 4.95
CA PHE A 57 -8.15 -15.58 5.53
C PHE A 57 -7.24 -16.29 4.54
N THR A 58 -6.09 -16.75 5.01
CA THR A 58 -5.19 -17.64 4.26
C THR A 58 -4.92 -18.92 5.05
N GLY A 59 -5.97 -19.70 5.34
CA GLY A 59 -5.81 -21.02 5.92
C GLY A 59 -6.18 -21.18 7.38
N GLY A 60 -6.98 -20.31 7.96
CA GLY A 60 -7.56 -20.46 9.30
C GLY A 60 -8.43 -19.26 9.62
N SER A 61 -9.53 -19.52 10.30
CA SER A 61 -10.49 -18.47 10.69
C SER A 61 -10.37 -18.09 12.17
N TRP A 62 -9.36 -18.62 12.87
CA TRP A 62 -9.12 -18.34 14.29
C TRP A 62 -8.30 -17.07 14.47
N TYR A 63 -8.80 -16.20 15.34
CA TYR A 63 -8.16 -14.95 15.76
C TYR A 63 -8.11 -14.85 17.28
N ASN A 64 -6.99 -14.41 17.81
CA ASN A 64 -6.93 -13.82 19.13
C ASN A 64 -7.42 -12.40 19.07
N TYR A 65 -8.17 -11.95 20.04
CA TYR A 65 -8.64 -10.58 20.09
C TYR A 65 -8.29 -9.91 21.42
N LEU A 66 -8.12 -8.59 21.33
CA LEU A 66 -8.09 -7.68 22.46
C LEU A 66 -9.23 -6.66 22.27
N TYR A 67 -10.20 -6.72 23.18
CA TYR A 67 -11.32 -5.80 23.23
C TYR A 67 -10.98 -4.60 24.13
N VAL A 68 -10.98 -3.40 23.57
CA VAL A 68 -10.62 -2.15 24.23
C VAL A 68 -11.78 -1.17 24.10
N PRO A 69 -12.73 -1.13 25.04
CA PRO A 69 -13.79 -0.14 25.05
C PRO A 69 -13.23 1.25 25.38
N HIS A 70 -13.87 2.27 24.84
CA HIS A 70 -13.42 3.67 24.98
C HIS A 70 -13.51 4.19 26.42
N ARG A 71 -14.45 3.69 27.21
CA ARG A 71 -14.62 4.08 28.63
C ARG A 71 -14.77 2.85 29.50
N THR A 72 -14.11 2.86 30.63
CA THR A 72 -14.22 1.88 31.69
C THR A 72 -14.99 2.49 32.85
N GLY A 73 -16.29 2.22 32.93
CA GLY A 73 -17.09 2.51 34.13
C GLY A 73 -17.91 3.79 34.17
N ILE A 74 -18.97 3.71 34.90
CA ILE A 74 -19.96 4.70 35.34
C ILE A 74 -20.85 5.27 34.22
N GLY A 75 -21.96 4.57 34.01
CA GLY A 75 -23.04 4.96 33.11
C GLY A 75 -23.20 4.02 31.90
N GLY A 76 -24.41 3.52 31.70
CA GLY A 76 -24.77 2.39 30.82
C GLY A 76 -24.35 2.36 29.35
N ASP A 77 -23.57 3.34 28.88
CA ASP A 77 -23.12 3.43 27.48
C ASP A 77 -21.61 3.30 27.29
N SER A 78 -20.87 3.05 28.36
CA SER A 78 -19.40 3.14 28.33
C SER A 78 -18.69 2.08 27.48
N TYR A 79 -19.30 0.94 27.22
CA TYR A 79 -18.70 -0.15 26.45
C TYR A 79 -19.20 -0.23 25.00
N LYS A 80 -20.09 0.68 24.59
CA LYS A 80 -20.67 0.68 23.25
C LYS A 80 -19.73 1.25 22.18
N TYR A 81 -18.62 1.83 22.60
CA TYR A 81 -17.62 2.46 21.71
C TYR A 81 -16.25 1.91 22.02
N GLY A 82 -15.42 1.74 21.01
CA GLY A 82 -14.04 1.29 21.23
C GLY A 82 -13.39 0.65 20.02
N ASN A 83 -12.36 -0.12 20.33
CA ASN A 83 -11.61 -0.88 19.36
C ASN A 83 -11.54 -2.35 19.73
N LEU A 84 -11.53 -3.18 18.71
CA LEU A 84 -11.22 -4.60 18.78
C LEU A 84 -9.98 -4.84 17.93
N LEU A 85 -8.92 -5.36 18.52
CA LEU A 85 -7.73 -5.78 17.80
C LEU A 85 -7.82 -7.28 17.54
N LEU A 86 -7.58 -7.68 16.30
CA LEU A 86 -7.63 -9.07 15.86
C LEU A 86 -6.26 -9.51 15.37
N PHE A 87 -5.76 -10.60 15.93
CA PHE A 87 -4.47 -11.18 15.56
C PHE A 87 -4.67 -12.64 15.13
N PRO A 88 -4.21 -13.06 13.94
CA PRO A 88 -4.38 -14.41 13.47
C PRO A 88 -3.59 -15.39 14.35
N MET A 89 -4.19 -16.50 14.76
CA MET A 89 -3.52 -17.49 15.61
C MET A 89 -2.44 -18.27 14.87
N THR A 90 -2.55 -18.44 13.57
CA THR A 90 -1.68 -19.33 12.79
C THR A 90 -0.54 -18.64 12.05
N GLY A 91 -0.35 -17.35 12.21
CA GLY A 91 0.64 -16.56 11.48
C GLY A 91 0.38 -16.45 9.96
N ARG A 92 -0.72 -17.00 9.47
CA ARG A 92 -1.13 -17.02 8.06
C ARG A 92 -2.30 -16.08 7.74
N GLY A 93 -2.51 -15.10 8.54
CA GLY A 93 -3.57 -14.12 8.34
C GLY A 93 -3.06 -12.71 8.59
N LYS A 94 -3.88 -11.76 8.26
CA LYS A 94 -3.63 -10.36 8.52
C LYS A 94 -4.17 -9.98 9.89
N ALA A 95 -3.52 -9.04 10.56
CA ALA A 95 -4.04 -8.44 11.77
C ALA A 95 -4.93 -7.24 11.44
N TYR A 96 -5.92 -6.96 12.28
CA TYR A 96 -6.91 -5.91 12.04
C TYR A 96 -7.19 -5.08 13.27
N ARG A 97 -7.49 -3.82 13.05
CA ARG A 97 -8.19 -2.96 13.99
C ARG A 97 -9.63 -2.80 13.54
N VAL A 98 -10.55 -3.09 14.43
CA VAL A 98 -11.98 -2.85 14.23
C VAL A 98 -12.39 -1.72 15.14
N THR A 99 -12.92 -0.65 14.58
CA THR A 99 -13.56 0.41 15.33
C THR A 99 -15.06 0.19 15.34
N TYR A 100 -15.66 0.27 16.51
CA TYR A 100 -17.11 0.12 16.66
C TYR A 100 -17.71 1.31 17.42
N SER A 101 -18.96 1.60 17.13
CA SER A 101 -19.76 2.65 17.76
C SER A 101 -21.17 2.18 17.95
N ASN A 102 -21.70 2.41 19.13
CA ASN A 102 -23.04 1.97 19.53
C ASN A 102 -23.29 0.48 19.27
N GLY A 103 -22.25 -0.36 19.47
CA GLY A 103 -22.33 -1.80 19.25
C GLY A 103 -22.27 -2.24 17.79
N SER A 104 -22.07 -1.33 16.86
CA SER A 104 -21.96 -1.64 15.43
C SER A 104 -20.56 -1.35 14.91
N VAL A 105 -20.06 -2.18 13.98
CA VAL A 105 -18.78 -1.97 13.32
C VAL A 105 -18.83 -0.73 12.44
N ILE A 106 -17.87 0.19 12.63
CA ILE A 106 -17.69 1.39 11.79
C ILE A 106 -16.63 1.15 10.74
N SER A 107 -15.47 0.62 11.14
CA SER A 107 -14.36 0.34 10.23
C SER A 107 -13.65 -0.95 10.60
N VAL A 108 -13.08 -1.59 9.60
CA VAL A 108 -12.13 -2.71 9.73
C VAL A 108 -10.88 -2.29 8.96
N GLU A 109 -9.79 -2.08 9.67
CA GLU A 109 -8.53 -1.61 9.12
C GLU A 109 -7.47 -2.69 9.27
N GLU A 110 -6.70 -2.91 8.22
CA GLU A 110 -5.66 -3.92 8.17
C GLU A 110 -4.33 -3.35 8.68
N PHE A 111 -3.63 -4.11 9.52
CA PHE A 111 -2.24 -3.83 9.84
C PHE A 111 -1.31 -4.45 8.79
N TYR A 112 -0.48 -3.65 8.20
CA TYR A 112 0.58 -4.12 7.33
C TYR A 112 1.78 -4.62 8.15
N THR A 113 2.34 -5.73 7.72
CA THR A 113 3.51 -6.36 8.35
C THR A 113 4.53 -6.73 7.26
N ASN A 114 5.74 -7.13 7.68
CA ASN A 114 6.74 -7.63 6.73
C ASN A 114 6.27 -8.87 5.95
N ALA A 115 5.41 -9.71 6.58
CA ALA A 115 4.82 -10.87 5.92
C ALA A 115 3.67 -10.49 4.98
N TYR A 116 3.02 -9.37 5.26
CA TYR A 116 1.89 -8.83 4.50
C TYR A 116 2.10 -7.33 4.25
N PRO A 117 3.05 -6.98 3.37
CA PRO A 117 3.28 -5.58 3.03
C PRO A 117 2.11 -5.03 2.21
N PRO A 118 1.88 -3.71 2.25
CA PRO A 118 0.86 -3.09 1.40
C PRO A 118 1.22 -3.28 -0.08
N SER A 119 0.21 -3.44 -0.91
CA SER A 119 0.41 -3.38 -2.36
C SER A 119 0.78 -1.95 -2.78
N LYS A 120 1.46 -1.79 -3.91
CA LYS A 120 1.74 -0.46 -4.50
C LYS A 120 0.47 0.38 -4.63
N SER A 121 -0.62 -0.24 -5.06
CA SER A 121 -1.93 0.43 -5.20
C SER A 121 -2.48 0.90 -3.85
N ALA A 122 -2.35 0.09 -2.79
CA ALA A 122 -2.85 0.44 -1.46
C ALA A 122 -2.15 1.67 -0.84
N VAL A 123 -0.91 1.95 -1.23
CA VAL A 123 -0.14 3.11 -0.78
C VAL A 123 -0.07 4.23 -1.84
N GLY A 124 -0.95 4.21 -2.84
CA GLY A 124 -1.00 5.24 -3.87
C GLY A 124 0.11 5.18 -4.92
N LEU A 125 0.92 4.13 -4.91
CA LEU A 125 2.06 3.96 -5.83
C LEU A 125 1.74 3.02 -7.01
N GLY A 126 0.46 2.81 -7.34
CA GLY A 126 0.02 1.89 -8.39
C GLY A 126 0.64 2.19 -9.76
N ASN A 127 0.86 3.47 -10.04
CA ASN A 127 1.44 3.95 -11.30
C ASN A 127 2.97 4.16 -11.25
N VAL A 128 3.61 3.84 -10.10
CA VAL A 128 5.06 3.97 -9.99
C VAL A 128 5.73 2.74 -10.58
N ASP A 129 6.45 2.96 -11.67
CA ASP A 129 7.30 1.96 -12.27
C ASP A 129 8.64 1.86 -11.52
N ASN A 130 8.98 0.65 -11.04
CA ASN A 130 10.26 0.36 -10.38
C ASN A 130 11.34 -0.09 -11.38
N THR A 131 11.16 0.15 -12.66
CA THR A 131 12.18 -0.14 -13.67
C THR A 131 13.45 0.65 -13.33
N ALA A 132 14.61 0.00 -13.35
CA ALA A 132 15.88 0.67 -13.16
C ALA A 132 16.05 1.81 -14.17
N ASP A 133 16.60 2.95 -13.75
CA ASP A 133 16.72 4.14 -14.60
C ASP A 133 17.46 3.86 -15.92
N SER A 134 18.43 2.94 -15.90
CA SER A 134 19.11 2.45 -17.11
C SER A 134 18.18 1.73 -18.11
N SER A 135 17.04 1.23 -17.67
CA SER A 135 16.06 0.50 -18.48
C SER A 135 14.80 1.32 -18.79
N LYS A 136 14.70 2.55 -18.27
CA LYS A 136 13.57 3.43 -18.54
C LYS A 136 13.70 4.03 -19.92
N SER A 137 12.85 3.60 -20.84
CA SER A 137 12.67 4.26 -22.13
C SER A 137 11.82 5.53 -21.93
N VAL A 138 12.47 6.67 -21.78
CA VAL A 138 11.75 7.94 -21.71
C VAL A 138 11.46 8.37 -23.15
N LYS A 139 10.22 8.27 -23.56
CA LYS A 139 9.78 8.57 -24.93
C LYS A 139 10.30 9.91 -25.47
N TYR A 140 10.42 10.91 -24.61
CA TYR A 140 10.96 12.21 -24.99
C TYR A 140 12.49 12.21 -25.16
N ALA A 141 13.24 11.45 -24.35
CA ALA A 141 14.70 11.36 -24.49
C ALA A 141 15.10 10.60 -25.76
N ALA A 142 14.40 9.51 -26.07
CA ALA A 142 14.59 8.78 -27.33
C ALA A 142 14.25 9.65 -28.54
N SER A 143 13.17 10.42 -28.49
CA SER A 143 12.76 11.34 -29.55
C SER A 143 13.75 12.51 -29.69
N ALA A 144 14.26 13.07 -28.60
CA ALA A 144 15.24 14.13 -28.62
C ALA A 144 16.59 13.68 -29.22
N GLY A 145 17.06 12.47 -28.84
CA GLY A 145 18.27 11.88 -29.40
C GLY A 145 18.16 11.64 -30.92
N ASN A 146 17.04 11.09 -31.36
CA ASN A 146 16.78 10.87 -32.79
C ASN A 146 16.63 12.18 -33.56
N ALA A 147 15.97 13.19 -33.00
CA ALA A 147 15.81 14.51 -33.66
C ALA A 147 17.17 15.22 -33.80
N SER A 148 18.02 15.17 -32.78
CA SER A 148 19.38 15.72 -32.80
C SER A 148 20.23 15.05 -33.88
N SER A 149 20.23 13.72 -33.95
CA SER A 149 20.98 12.96 -34.94
C SER A 149 20.49 13.18 -36.35
N ALA A 150 19.17 13.28 -36.57
CA ALA A 150 18.59 13.60 -37.88
C ALA A 150 18.95 15.01 -38.34
N ASN A 151 18.98 15.99 -37.45
CA ASN A 151 19.31 17.37 -37.80
C ASN A 151 20.81 17.52 -38.18
N TYR A 152 21.72 16.79 -37.51
CA TYR A 152 23.13 16.78 -37.93
C TYR A 152 23.32 16.05 -39.26
N ALA A 153 22.65 14.92 -39.50
CA ALA A 153 22.74 14.20 -40.76
C ALA A 153 22.21 15.04 -41.94
N THR A 154 21.10 15.77 -41.76
CA THR A 154 20.56 16.66 -42.77
C THR A 154 21.51 17.80 -43.10
N LYS A 155 22.15 18.41 -42.09
CA LYS A 155 23.14 19.47 -42.29
C LYS A 155 24.42 18.98 -42.96
N ALA A 156 24.90 17.81 -42.58
CA ALA A 156 26.07 17.20 -43.24
C ALA A 156 25.81 16.86 -44.70
N GLY A 157 24.64 16.26 -44.99
CA GLY A 157 24.24 15.96 -46.35
C GLY A 157 24.06 17.22 -47.25
N SER A 158 23.59 18.34 -46.65
CA SER A 158 23.49 19.60 -47.35
C SER A 158 24.87 20.22 -47.64
N ALA A 159 25.83 20.08 -46.71
CA ALA A 159 27.18 20.57 -46.90
C ALA A 159 27.94 19.80 -48.01
N ASP A 160 27.75 18.51 -48.09
CA ASP A 160 28.37 17.65 -49.12
C ASP A 160 27.83 17.90 -50.53
N ASN A 161 26.69 18.56 -50.69
CA ASN A 161 26.05 18.82 -51.95
C ASN A 161 26.31 20.26 -52.50
N GLU A 162 26.98 21.14 -51.76
CA GLU A 162 27.27 22.51 -52.19
C GLU A 162 28.76 22.70 -52.49
N TYR A 163 29.16 22.43 -53.72
CA TYR A 163 30.44 22.91 -54.24
C TYR A 163 30.34 24.35 -54.63
N SER A 164 30.64 25.26 -53.73
CA SER A 164 30.54 26.67 -54.02
C SER A 164 31.77 27.23 -54.79
N VAL A 165 32.95 26.65 -54.58
CA VAL A 165 34.22 27.09 -55.22
C VAL A 165 35.05 25.88 -55.62
N MET A 166 35.53 25.84 -56.87
CA MET A 166 36.47 24.88 -57.38
C MET A 166 37.73 25.56 -57.90
N VAL A 167 38.92 25.02 -57.57
CA VAL A 167 40.23 25.50 -58.05
C VAL A 167 40.88 24.41 -58.87
N GLN A 168 40.95 24.53 -60.16
CA GLN A 168 41.50 23.53 -61.09
C GLN A 168 41.86 24.14 -62.45
N SER A 169 42.75 23.49 -63.22
CA SER A 169 43.21 23.98 -64.49
C SER A 169 42.17 23.89 -65.60
N THR A 170 41.20 22.99 -65.52
CA THR A 170 40.15 22.83 -66.50
C THR A 170 38.78 23.23 -65.94
N LYS A 171 37.87 23.70 -66.81
CA LYS A 171 36.53 24.11 -66.40
C LYS A 171 35.77 22.92 -65.79
N PRO A 172 35.20 23.03 -64.58
CA PRO A 172 34.38 21.97 -64.00
C PRO A 172 33.14 21.68 -64.84
N THR A 173 32.82 20.42 -64.97
CA THR A 173 31.55 19.97 -65.57
C THR A 173 30.42 19.82 -64.55
N ASP A 174 30.76 19.87 -63.26
CA ASP A 174 29.79 19.74 -62.18
C ASP A 174 28.92 21.02 -62.07
N SER A 175 27.62 20.89 -62.24
CA SER A 175 26.66 21.97 -62.20
C SER A 175 26.52 22.65 -60.85
N ARG A 176 27.04 22.03 -59.78
CA ARG A 176 27.05 22.58 -58.39
C ARG A 176 28.18 23.59 -58.20
N CYS A 177 29.15 23.66 -59.09
CA CYS A 177 30.22 24.63 -58.99
C CYS A 177 29.68 26.04 -59.30
N LYS A 178 29.66 26.92 -58.28
CA LYS A 178 29.20 28.30 -58.41
C LYS A 178 30.33 29.28 -58.77
N LEU A 179 31.57 28.97 -58.40
CA LEU A 179 32.76 29.72 -58.72
C LEU A 179 33.91 28.78 -59.08
N TRP A 180 34.54 29.04 -60.20
CA TRP A 180 35.69 28.30 -60.65
C TRP A 180 36.88 29.25 -60.76
N ILE A 181 38.00 28.88 -60.11
CA ILE A 181 39.27 29.57 -60.18
C ILE A 181 40.23 28.72 -61.00
N LYS A 182 40.66 29.21 -62.14
CA LYS A 182 41.61 28.56 -63.00
C LYS A 182 43.04 28.81 -62.51
N ILE A 183 43.84 27.77 -62.42
CA ILE A 183 45.27 27.82 -62.05
C ILE A 183 46.12 27.32 -63.22
#